data_6bfdb99ed3f065b434ae188462dd5222
#
_entry.id   6bfdb99ed3f065b434ae188462dd5222
#
_cell.length_a   1.000
_cell.length_b   1.000
_cell.length_c   1.000
_cell.angle_alpha   90.00
_cell.angle_beta   90.00
_cell.angle_gamma   90.00
#
_symmetry.space_group_name_H-M   'P 1'
#
loop_
_entity.id
_entity.type
_entity.pdbx_description
1 polymer ?
#
loop_
_entity_poly.entity_id
_entity_poly.type
_entity_poly.pdbx_seq_one_letter_code
_entity_poly.pdbx_strand_id
1 'polypeptide(L)'
;GQVVVHRDSPLQQLSDLDRHSLAYQEGGQFSTNLLILRTLREQKIDFLPRFLDTESSALRSAFLRKYDAALVNNYLMRLVPPQVTSQLRVIHSGPALPPPAFIARRRIPPVVVQKFRDALLAIRDDQPALLESLLMTDLVDADLDRDYGIMARHLGGGDRR
;
A
#
# COMPACT_ATOMS: atom_id res chain seq x y z
N GLY A 1 2.66 -2.16 -1.48
CA GLY A 1 3.19 -1.05 -2.29
C GLY A 1 3.64 -1.51 -3.67
N GLN A 2 3.59 -0.61 -4.62
CA GLN A 2 3.99 -0.85 -6.01
C GLN A 2 4.82 0.32 -6.54
N VAL A 3 5.85 0.02 -7.33
CA VAL A 3 6.58 1.01 -8.13
C VAL A 3 6.01 0.97 -9.54
N VAL A 4 5.49 2.10 -9.98
CA VAL A 4 4.85 2.25 -11.29
C VAL A 4 5.62 3.27 -12.15
N VAL A 5 5.66 3.02 -13.44
CA VAL A 5 6.25 3.88 -14.45
C VAL A 5 5.27 4.11 -15.59
N HIS A 6 5.49 5.12 -16.42
CA HIS A 6 4.73 5.23 -17.65
C HIS A 6 4.99 4.00 -18.54
N ARG A 7 3.99 3.54 -19.29
CA ARG A 7 4.08 2.31 -20.12
C ARG A 7 5.25 2.33 -21.10
N ASP A 8 5.57 3.50 -21.66
CA ASP A 8 6.67 3.68 -22.61
C ASP A 8 8.03 4.00 -21.93
N SER A 9 8.09 3.90 -20.58
CA SER A 9 9.34 4.10 -19.85
C SER A 9 10.34 3.00 -20.20
N PRO A 10 11.65 3.30 -20.33
CA PRO A 10 12.68 2.29 -20.51
C PRO A 10 12.91 1.43 -19.24
N LEU A 11 12.50 1.91 -18.05
CA LEU A 11 12.69 1.20 -16.78
C LEU A 11 11.81 -0.05 -16.73
N GLN A 12 12.41 -1.24 -16.53
CA GLN A 12 11.72 -2.52 -16.57
C GLN A 12 11.63 -3.19 -15.20
N GLN A 13 12.54 -2.89 -14.30
CA GLN A 13 12.69 -3.52 -12.99
C GLN A 13 13.19 -2.50 -11.95
N LEU A 14 13.19 -2.90 -10.68
CA LEU A 14 13.53 -2.02 -9.57
C LEU A 14 14.96 -1.45 -9.65
N SER A 15 15.92 -2.26 -10.09
CA SER A 15 17.32 -1.84 -10.26
C SER A 15 17.51 -0.73 -11.27
N ASP A 16 16.60 -0.59 -12.24
CA ASP A 16 16.69 0.43 -13.26
C ASP A 16 16.37 1.84 -12.72
N LEU A 17 15.87 1.90 -11.45
CA LEU A 17 15.67 3.19 -10.76
C LEU A 17 16.97 3.90 -10.37
N ASP A 18 18.13 3.24 -10.48
CA ASP A 18 19.39 3.88 -10.13
C ASP A 18 19.56 5.18 -10.91
N ARG A 19 19.78 6.28 -10.16
CA ARG A 19 19.87 7.66 -10.68
C ARG A 19 18.61 8.21 -11.37
N HIS A 20 17.46 7.51 -11.25
CA HIS A 20 16.17 7.98 -11.77
C HIS A 20 15.30 8.57 -10.65
N SER A 21 14.36 9.43 -11.04
CA SER A 21 13.45 10.08 -10.09
C SER A 21 12.33 9.15 -9.66
N LEU A 22 12.12 9.04 -8.33
CA LEU A 22 11.02 8.31 -7.72
C LEU A 22 10.14 9.26 -6.92
N ALA A 23 8.91 9.45 -7.37
CA ALA A 23 7.91 10.27 -6.69
C ALA A 23 7.14 9.44 -5.67
N TYR A 24 6.96 9.96 -4.44
CA TYR A 24 6.15 9.31 -3.41
C TYR A 24 5.69 10.31 -2.36
N GLN A 25 4.66 9.91 -1.61
CA GLN A 25 4.14 10.70 -0.51
C GLN A 25 5.11 10.64 0.68
N GLU A 26 5.49 11.79 1.22
CA GLU A 26 6.26 11.87 2.45
C GLU A 26 5.43 11.33 3.63
N GLY A 27 6.06 10.53 4.50
CA GLY A 27 5.36 9.92 5.64
C GLY A 27 4.28 8.91 5.26
N GLY A 28 4.28 8.41 4.02
CA GLY A 28 3.28 7.49 3.51
C GLY A 28 3.21 6.15 4.25
N GLN A 29 2.29 5.30 3.80
CA GLN A 29 1.94 4.04 4.48
C GLN A 29 3.14 3.08 4.59
N PHE A 30 3.13 2.26 5.65
CA PHE A 30 4.13 1.22 5.90
C PHE A 30 4.37 0.31 4.67
N SER A 31 3.29 -0.17 4.06
CA SER A 31 3.36 -1.06 2.90
C SER A 31 3.95 -0.41 1.65
N THR A 32 3.73 0.88 1.48
CA THR A 32 4.17 1.62 0.31
C THR A 32 5.59 2.12 0.53
N ASN A 33 5.78 3.01 1.50
CA ASN A 33 7.06 3.70 1.64
C ASN A 33 8.11 2.84 2.37
N LEU A 34 7.81 2.34 3.57
CA LEU A 34 8.85 1.74 4.39
C LEU A 34 9.44 0.49 3.73
N LEU A 35 8.61 -0.42 3.25
CA LEU A 35 9.09 -1.70 2.69
C LEU A 35 9.82 -1.50 1.36
N ILE A 36 9.27 -0.72 0.44
CA ILE A 36 9.91 -0.50 -0.87
C ILE A 36 11.19 0.32 -0.72
N LEU A 37 11.17 1.40 0.07
CA LEU A 37 12.37 2.21 0.30
C LEU A 37 13.46 1.42 1.03
N ARG A 38 13.08 0.48 1.92
CA ARG A 38 14.02 -0.45 2.54
C ARG A 38 14.63 -1.38 1.49
N THR A 39 13.83 -1.97 0.59
CA THR A 39 14.31 -2.83 -0.49
C THR A 39 15.30 -2.08 -1.39
N LEU A 40 15.00 -0.84 -1.78
CA LEU A 40 15.90 -0.01 -2.58
C LEU A 40 17.24 0.21 -1.87
N ARG A 41 17.20 0.49 -0.56
CA ARG A 41 18.43 0.68 0.25
C ARG A 41 19.24 -0.61 0.39
N GLU A 42 18.58 -1.74 0.65
CA GLU A 42 19.22 -3.07 0.77
C GLU A 42 19.90 -3.47 -0.55
N GLN A 43 19.30 -3.13 -1.68
CA GLN A 43 19.88 -3.36 -3.02
C GLN A 43 20.86 -2.27 -3.47
N LYS A 44 21.11 -1.26 -2.63
CA LYS A 44 22.02 -0.13 -2.91
C LYS A 44 21.66 0.63 -4.19
N ILE A 45 20.35 0.79 -4.45
CA ILE A 45 19.85 1.58 -5.58
C ILE A 45 19.78 3.04 -5.14
N ASP A 46 20.55 3.90 -5.80
CA ASP A 46 20.63 5.34 -5.52
C ASP A 46 19.67 6.11 -6.44
N PHE A 47 18.43 6.27 -5.99
CA PHE A 47 17.39 6.99 -6.73
C PHE A 47 17.27 8.45 -6.27
N LEU A 48 16.66 9.30 -7.09
CA LEU A 48 16.41 10.72 -6.82
C LEU A 48 15.00 10.88 -6.20
N PRO A 49 14.87 11.08 -4.88
CA PRO A 49 13.57 11.18 -4.23
C PRO A 49 12.82 12.46 -4.64
N ARG A 50 11.51 12.34 -4.84
CA ARG A 50 10.57 13.44 -5.12
C ARG A 50 9.38 13.32 -4.19
N PHE A 51 9.34 14.18 -3.17
CA PHE A 51 8.28 14.21 -2.17
C PHE A 51 7.06 14.95 -2.71
N LEU A 52 5.90 14.35 -2.56
CA LEU A 52 4.61 14.93 -2.95
C LEU A 52 3.60 14.75 -1.82
N ASP A 53 2.57 15.59 -1.82
CA ASP A 53 1.58 15.63 -0.72
C ASP A 53 0.70 14.39 -0.66
N THR A 54 0.48 13.73 -1.80
CA THR A 54 -0.42 12.56 -1.88
C THR A 54 0.13 11.50 -2.84
N GLU A 55 -0.25 10.23 -2.61
CA GLU A 55 0.05 9.14 -3.55
C GLU A 55 -0.60 9.37 -4.93
N SER A 56 -1.77 10.00 -4.97
CA SER A 56 -2.43 10.37 -6.23
C SER A 56 -1.60 11.38 -7.03
N SER A 57 -0.97 12.34 -6.36
CA SER A 57 -0.05 13.28 -7.01
C SER A 57 1.20 12.57 -7.51
N ALA A 58 1.73 11.60 -6.76
CA ALA A 58 2.85 10.78 -7.19
C ALA A 58 2.49 9.97 -8.44
N LEU A 59 1.36 9.27 -8.44
CA LEU A 59 0.88 8.52 -9.59
C LEU A 59 0.70 9.40 -10.83
N ARG A 60 0.06 10.56 -10.66
CA ARG A 60 -0.14 11.52 -11.74
C ARG A 60 1.19 12.02 -12.32
N SER A 61 2.22 12.18 -11.51
CA SER A 61 3.53 12.63 -11.97
C SER A 61 4.19 11.62 -12.88
N ALA A 62 4.09 10.32 -12.59
CA ALA A 62 4.57 9.25 -13.47
C ALA A 62 3.72 9.15 -14.75
N PHE A 63 2.40 9.26 -14.62
CA PHE A 63 1.49 9.29 -15.77
C PHE A 63 1.81 10.42 -16.75
N LEU A 64 2.10 11.62 -16.25
CA LEU A 64 2.48 12.79 -17.05
C LEU A 64 3.97 12.82 -17.43
N ARG A 65 4.74 11.79 -17.09
CA ARG A 65 6.19 11.69 -17.32
C ARG A 65 6.99 12.85 -16.70
N LYS A 66 6.43 13.48 -15.64
CA LYS A 66 7.14 14.52 -14.89
C LYS A 66 8.30 13.94 -14.09
N TYR A 67 8.10 12.75 -13.54
CA TYR A 67 9.11 11.94 -12.87
C TYR A 67 9.10 10.52 -13.45
N ASP A 68 10.23 9.82 -13.36
CA ASP A 68 10.44 8.55 -14.04
C ASP A 68 9.58 7.43 -13.46
N ALA A 69 9.37 7.43 -12.14
CA ALA A 69 8.57 6.45 -11.44
C ALA A 69 7.76 7.07 -10.30
N ALA A 70 6.72 6.36 -9.86
CA ALA A 70 5.96 6.66 -8.66
C ALA A 70 5.84 5.43 -7.77
N LEU A 71 5.86 5.67 -6.45
CA LEU A 71 5.59 4.67 -5.43
C LEU A 71 4.19 4.89 -4.88
N VAL A 72 3.34 3.89 -5.05
CA VAL A 72 1.90 3.95 -4.72
C VAL A 72 1.42 2.64 -4.11
N ASN A 73 0.27 2.66 -3.45
CA ASN A 73 -0.37 1.43 -3.03
C ASN A 73 -1.23 0.81 -4.16
N ASN A 74 -1.41 -0.49 -4.11
CA ASN A 74 -2.21 -1.20 -5.09
C ASN A 74 -3.71 -0.85 -5.03
N TYR A 75 -4.19 -0.35 -3.88
CA TYR A 75 -5.57 0.10 -3.74
C TYR A 75 -5.83 1.34 -4.59
N LEU A 76 -4.92 2.31 -4.59
CA LEU A 76 -5.01 3.48 -5.47
C LEU A 76 -5.08 3.06 -6.94
N MET A 77 -4.26 2.09 -7.36
CA MET A 77 -4.27 1.59 -8.74
C MET A 77 -5.63 1.00 -9.16
N ARG A 78 -6.42 0.48 -8.21
CA ARG A 78 -7.77 -0.03 -8.46
C ARG A 78 -8.84 1.07 -8.54
N LEU A 79 -8.59 2.23 -7.93
CA LEU A 79 -9.50 3.39 -7.95
C LEU A 79 -9.32 4.28 -9.19
N VAL A 80 -8.18 4.19 -9.83
CA VAL A 80 -7.86 5.03 -10.99
C VAL A 80 -8.56 4.51 -12.24
N PRO A 81 -9.14 5.40 -13.08
CA PRO A 81 -9.80 5.01 -14.30
C PRO A 81 -8.92 4.16 -15.24
N PRO A 82 -9.49 3.17 -15.96
CA PRO A 82 -8.74 2.31 -16.89
C PRO A 82 -7.91 3.07 -17.92
N GLN A 83 -8.34 4.24 -18.34
CA GLN A 83 -7.63 5.10 -19.30
C GLN A 83 -6.28 5.57 -18.76
N VAL A 84 -6.16 5.74 -17.44
CA VAL A 84 -4.90 6.11 -16.77
C VAL A 84 -4.06 4.87 -16.51
N THR A 85 -4.66 3.81 -15.96
CA THR A 85 -3.90 2.59 -15.63
C THR A 85 -3.32 1.92 -16.86
N SER A 86 -3.99 1.99 -18.02
CA SER A 86 -3.48 1.48 -19.29
C SER A 86 -2.21 2.19 -19.79
N GLN A 87 -1.94 3.39 -19.29
CA GLN A 87 -0.73 4.16 -19.59
C GLN A 87 0.40 3.94 -18.58
N LEU A 88 0.16 3.10 -17.59
CA LEU A 88 1.11 2.81 -16.52
C LEU A 88 1.51 1.33 -16.54
N ARG A 89 2.68 1.05 -16.02
CA ARG A 89 3.21 -0.30 -15.85
C ARG A 89 3.85 -0.44 -14.47
N VAL A 90 3.53 -1.54 -13.77
CA VAL A 90 4.18 -1.90 -12.51
C VAL A 90 5.50 -2.58 -12.82
N ILE A 91 6.60 -2.07 -12.27
CA ILE A 91 7.94 -2.66 -12.41
C ILE A 91 8.39 -3.39 -11.14
N HIS A 92 7.72 -3.14 -10.01
CA HIS A 92 7.97 -3.85 -8.77
C HIS A 92 6.74 -3.83 -7.87
N SER A 93 6.50 -4.94 -7.19
CA SER A 93 5.50 -5.06 -6.12
C SER A 93 6.17 -5.54 -4.84
N GLY A 94 5.95 -4.84 -3.76
CA GLY A 94 6.35 -5.27 -2.43
C GLY A 94 5.54 -6.49 -1.95
N PRO A 95 5.87 -7.05 -0.78
CA PRO A 95 5.17 -8.20 -0.24
C PRO A 95 3.69 -7.88 0.01
N ALA A 96 2.85 -8.90 -0.12
CA ALA A 96 1.47 -8.82 0.31
C ALA A 96 1.42 -8.65 1.84
N LEU A 97 0.65 -7.66 2.28
CA LEU A 97 0.44 -7.39 3.70
C LEU A 97 -1.04 -7.53 4.02
N PRO A 98 -1.38 -7.87 5.27
CA PRO A 98 -2.76 -7.89 5.70
C PRO A 98 -3.38 -6.48 5.59
N PRO A 99 -4.68 -6.40 5.30
CA PRO A 99 -5.41 -5.13 5.29
C PRO A 99 -5.45 -4.49 6.68
N PRO A 100 -5.85 -3.21 6.81
CA PRO A 100 -6.10 -2.59 8.10
C PRO A 100 -7.12 -3.38 8.94
N ALA A 101 -6.92 -3.44 10.25
CA ALA A 101 -7.83 -4.09 11.18
C ALA A 101 -8.57 -3.08 12.06
N PHE A 102 -9.80 -3.41 12.46
CA PHE A 102 -10.48 -2.74 13.54
C PHE A 102 -9.91 -3.25 14.88
N ILE A 103 -9.51 -2.33 15.75
CA ILE A 103 -8.91 -2.65 17.05
C ILE A 103 -9.74 -2.03 18.17
N ALA A 104 -10.19 -2.84 19.11
CA ALA A 104 -10.88 -2.38 20.31
C ALA A 104 -9.88 -2.17 21.46
N ARG A 105 -10.01 -1.03 22.15
CA ARG A 105 -9.23 -0.79 23.39
C ARG A 105 -9.73 -1.69 24.51
N ARG A 106 -8.84 -2.19 25.38
CA ARG A 106 -9.16 -3.08 26.53
C ARG A 106 -10.22 -2.53 27.49
N ARG A 107 -10.40 -1.19 27.56
CA ARG A 107 -11.42 -0.55 28.40
C ARG A 107 -12.85 -0.65 27.86
N ILE A 108 -13.03 -1.07 26.61
CA ILE A 108 -14.37 -1.25 26.02
C ILE A 108 -14.95 -2.56 26.56
N PRO A 109 -16.19 -2.55 27.10
CA PRO A 109 -16.80 -3.77 27.60
C PRO A 109 -16.87 -4.86 26.54
N PRO A 110 -16.54 -6.12 26.86
CA PRO A 110 -16.53 -7.23 25.91
C PRO A 110 -17.84 -7.41 25.13
N VAL A 111 -18.98 -7.17 25.78
CA VAL A 111 -20.31 -7.25 25.16
C VAL A 111 -20.48 -6.23 24.01
N VAL A 112 -19.87 -5.05 24.14
CA VAL A 112 -19.92 -4.02 23.10
C VAL A 112 -19.02 -4.42 21.94
N VAL A 113 -17.82 -4.93 22.25
CA VAL A 113 -16.88 -5.43 21.24
C VAL A 113 -17.52 -6.56 20.44
N GLN A 114 -18.16 -7.51 21.13
CA GLN A 114 -18.82 -8.64 20.45
C GLN A 114 -19.97 -8.17 19.54
N LYS A 115 -20.84 -7.29 20.01
CA LYS A 115 -21.93 -6.74 19.19
C LYS A 115 -21.40 -6.03 17.95
N PHE A 116 -20.33 -5.24 18.09
CA PHE A 116 -19.70 -4.55 16.97
C PHE A 116 -19.08 -5.53 15.96
N ARG A 117 -18.37 -6.55 16.48
CA ARG A 117 -17.82 -7.63 15.66
C ARG A 117 -18.90 -8.35 14.85
N ASP A 118 -19.99 -8.77 15.53
CA ASP A 118 -21.08 -9.49 14.87
C ASP A 118 -21.75 -8.64 13.78
N ALA A 119 -21.94 -7.35 14.05
CA ALA A 119 -22.48 -6.41 13.06
C ALA A 119 -21.53 -6.23 11.85
N LEU A 120 -20.22 -6.18 12.06
CA LEU A 120 -19.25 -6.10 10.96
C LEU A 120 -19.27 -7.38 10.11
N LEU A 121 -19.28 -8.54 10.73
CA LEU A 121 -19.30 -9.82 10.01
C LEU A 121 -20.61 -10.05 9.24
N ALA A 122 -21.73 -9.52 9.73
CA ALA A 122 -23.02 -9.60 9.04
C ALA A 122 -23.10 -8.74 7.77
N ILE A 123 -22.22 -7.75 7.59
CA ILE A 123 -22.26 -6.84 6.42
C ILE A 123 -22.20 -7.62 5.11
N ARG A 124 -21.45 -8.72 5.06
CA ARG A 124 -21.36 -9.55 3.85
C ARG A 124 -22.73 -10.03 3.38
N ASP A 125 -23.56 -10.45 4.29
CA ASP A 125 -24.87 -11.04 4.00
C ASP A 125 -25.97 -9.96 3.91
N ASP A 126 -25.89 -8.94 4.78
CA ASP A 126 -26.92 -7.90 4.92
C ASP A 126 -26.74 -6.75 3.90
N GLN A 127 -25.50 -6.38 3.58
CA GLN A 127 -25.16 -5.22 2.77
C GLN A 127 -23.95 -5.44 1.86
N PRO A 128 -23.97 -6.43 0.95
CA PRO A 128 -22.82 -6.75 0.10
C PRO A 128 -22.36 -5.56 -0.77
N ALA A 129 -23.28 -4.71 -1.23
CA ALA A 129 -22.96 -3.52 -2.01
C ALA A 129 -22.07 -2.51 -1.25
N LEU A 130 -22.12 -2.50 0.09
CA LEU A 130 -21.23 -1.68 0.90
C LEU A 130 -19.77 -2.17 0.78
N LEU A 131 -19.55 -3.47 0.85
CA LEU A 131 -18.21 -4.06 0.67
C LEU A 131 -17.66 -3.76 -0.74
N GLU A 132 -18.46 -3.92 -1.77
CA GLU A 132 -18.07 -3.60 -3.15
C GLU A 132 -17.67 -2.13 -3.30
N SER A 133 -18.46 -1.21 -2.71
CA SER A 133 -18.15 0.23 -2.74
C SER A 133 -16.82 0.57 -2.07
N LEU A 134 -16.40 -0.22 -1.08
CA LEU A 134 -15.14 -0.11 -0.37
C LEU A 134 -14.00 -0.94 -1.01
N LEU A 135 -14.26 -1.58 -2.16
CA LEU A 135 -13.35 -2.52 -2.82
C LEU A 135 -12.90 -3.68 -1.91
N MET A 136 -13.77 -4.09 -0.99
CA MET A 136 -13.58 -5.21 -0.08
C MET A 136 -14.41 -6.41 -0.56
N THR A 137 -13.90 -7.60 -0.32
CA THR A 137 -14.62 -8.85 -0.61
C THR A 137 -15.32 -9.39 0.63
N ASP A 138 -14.74 -9.16 1.80
CA ASP A 138 -15.25 -9.68 3.07
C ASP A 138 -14.63 -8.95 4.27
N LEU A 139 -15.26 -9.11 5.42
CA LEU A 139 -14.73 -8.79 6.73
C LEU A 139 -14.61 -10.09 7.51
N VAL A 140 -13.43 -10.36 8.06
CA VAL A 140 -13.12 -11.60 8.75
C VAL A 140 -12.46 -11.33 10.08
N ASP A 141 -12.52 -12.32 10.98
CA ASP A 141 -11.77 -12.25 12.22
C ASP A 141 -10.27 -12.20 11.96
N ALA A 142 -9.62 -11.24 12.60
CA ALA A 142 -8.18 -11.09 12.55
C ALA A 142 -7.52 -11.68 13.79
N ASP A 143 -6.41 -12.38 13.57
CA ASP A 143 -5.50 -12.83 14.62
C ASP A 143 -4.17 -12.09 14.48
N LEU A 144 -3.71 -11.49 15.60
CA LEU A 144 -2.52 -10.63 15.56
C LEU A 144 -1.26 -11.37 15.15
N ASP A 145 -1.03 -12.56 15.69
CA ASP A 145 0.21 -13.31 15.42
C ASP A 145 0.18 -13.97 14.05
N ARG A 146 -0.95 -14.60 13.70
CA ARG A 146 -1.14 -15.27 12.42
C ARG A 146 -1.10 -14.28 11.25
N ASP A 147 -1.90 -13.20 11.34
CA ASP A 147 -2.16 -12.34 10.19
C ASP A 147 -1.18 -11.17 10.12
N TYR A 148 -0.74 -10.63 11.28
CA TYR A 148 0.11 -9.44 11.36
C TYR A 148 1.55 -9.72 11.80
N GLY A 149 1.91 -10.98 12.09
CA GLY A 149 3.26 -11.38 12.48
C GLY A 149 4.33 -11.03 11.44
N ILE A 150 3.97 -10.99 10.16
CA ILE A 150 4.88 -10.53 9.10
C ILE A 150 5.28 -9.05 9.28
N MET A 151 4.35 -8.19 9.68
CA MET A 151 4.64 -6.78 9.93
C MET A 151 5.57 -6.61 11.13
N ALA A 152 5.36 -7.39 12.20
CA ALA A 152 6.22 -7.37 13.38
C ALA A 152 7.68 -7.75 13.02
N ARG A 153 7.88 -8.73 12.15
CA ARG A 153 9.23 -9.11 11.65
C ARG A 153 9.89 -7.97 10.87
N HIS A 154 9.15 -7.26 10.03
CA HIS A 154 9.67 -6.12 9.29
C HIS A 154 9.96 -4.90 10.18
N LEU A 155 9.19 -4.70 11.26
CA LEU A 155 9.40 -3.62 12.24
C LEU A 155 10.52 -3.95 13.23
N GLY A 156 10.64 -5.22 13.66
CA GLY A 156 11.60 -5.67 14.67
C GLY A 156 13.06 -5.70 14.22
N GLY A 157 13.35 -5.56 12.93
CA GLY A 157 14.71 -5.45 12.38
C GLY A 157 15.31 -4.05 12.42
N GLY A 158 14.56 -3.06 12.89
CA GLY A 158 15.01 -1.69 13.11
C GLY A 158 15.45 -1.52 14.56
N ASP A 159 16.74 -1.34 14.73
CA ASP A 159 17.50 -1.03 15.93
C ASP A 159 16.69 -0.25 17.00
N ARG A 160 16.46 -0.88 18.15
CA ARG A 160 16.10 -0.16 19.38
C ARG A 160 17.35 0.59 19.84
N ARG A 161 17.52 1.80 19.36
CA ARG A 161 18.42 2.77 19.96
C ARG A 161 17.63 4.01 20.33
#